data_4ec9699ac1d3fb228ea25de6364abefa
#
_entry.id   4ec9699ac1d3fb228ea25de6364abefa
#
_cell.length_a   1.000
_cell.length_b   1.000
_cell.length_c   1.000
_cell.angle_alpha   90.00
_cell.angle_beta   90.00
_cell.angle_gamma   90.00
#
_symmetry.space_group_name_H-M   'P 1'
#
loop_
_entity.id
_entity.type
_entity.pdbx_description
1 polymer ?
#
loop_
_entity_poly.entity_id
_entity_poly.type
_entity_poly.pdbx_seq_one_letter_code
_entity_poly.pdbx_strand_id
1 'polypeptide(L)'
;VLSKNQIKSAGIDCEILLSKVLQKDRKYVILNSDKELNEKNISDFKDLIIKRSLSEPVAYLTGMKDFWKYSFFVSDQTLIPRPDTEILIENVLKITKRKSKLNILDVGTGSGCILLSILKDRSDFYGTGIDISKDCIDISRINATNLKLSNRSKFFKSDIDNLFKGKYDLIISNPPYIKKLDLKYLDKDVIDFEPKNALDGGLEGTSTIKKIIMRSSDLLKNNGKLILEI
;
A
#
# COMPACT_ATOMS: atom_id res chain seq x y z
N VAL A 1 -7.50 20.49 -18.87
CA VAL A 1 -6.10 20.42 -18.44
C VAL A 1 -5.61 18.98 -18.48
N LEU A 2 -6.14 18.06 -17.67
CA LEU A 2 -5.63 16.69 -17.54
C LEU A 2 -5.60 15.93 -18.88
N SER A 3 -6.66 15.97 -19.67
CA SER A 3 -6.71 15.29 -20.98
C SER A 3 -5.65 15.83 -21.97
N LYS A 4 -5.33 17.13 -21.90
CA LYS A 4 -4.26 17.73 -22.72
C LYS A 4 -2.88 17.23 -22.30
N ASN A 5 -2.71 16.81 -21.04
CA ASN A 5 -1.48 16.21 -20.50
C ASN A 5 -1.51 14.69 -20.55
N GLN A 6 -2.35 14.09 -21.41
CA GLN A 6 -2.43 12.65 -21.67
C GLN A 6 -2.81 11.78 -20.44
N ILE A 7 -3.44 12.37 -19.42
CA ILE A 7 -3.97 11.63 -18.28
C ILE A 7 -5.20 10.84 -18.72
N LYS A 8 -5.08 9.53 -18.84
CA LYS A 8 -6.15 8.64 -19.34
C LYS A 8 -7.39 8.64 -18.46
N SER A 9 -7.22 8.80 -17.15
CA SER A 9 -8.27 8.78 -16.13
C SER A 9 -8.84 10.18 -15.80
N ALA A 10 -8.62 11.19 -16.67
CA ALA A 10 -8.89 12.61 -16.39
C ALA A 10 -10.26 12.88 -15.74
N GLY A 11 -11.34 12.25 -16.23
CA GLY A 11 -12.68 12.44 -15.67
C GLY A 11 -12.80 11.93 -14.23
N ILE A 12 -12.37 10.68 -14.00
CA ILE A 12 -12.40 10.04 -12.69
C ILE A 12 -11.49 10.79 -11.69
N ASP A 13 -10.29 11.19 -12.15
CA ASP A 13 -9.34 11.93 -11.33
C ASP A 13 -9.92 13.27 -10.87
N CYS A 14 -10.60 14.01 -11.78
CA CYS A 14 -11.29 15.25 -11.43
C CYS A 14 -12.36 15.04 -10.37
N GLU A 15 -13.19 14.02 -10.50
CA GLU A 15 -14.26 13.72 -9.54
C GLU A 15 -13.69 13.38 -8.15
N ILE A 16 -12.61 12.57 -8.10
CA ILE A 16 -11.96 12.19 -6.85
C ILE A 16 -11.30 13.42 -6.19
N LEU A 17 -10.58 14.23 -6.94
CA LEU A 17 -9.91 15.42 -6.42
C LEU A 17 -10.92 16.47 -5.94
N LEU A 18 -12.03 16.64 -6.66
CA LEU A 18 -13.11 17.52 -6.23
C LEU A 18 -13.81 16.99 -4.97
N SER A 19 -13.99 15.68 -4.86
CA SER A 19 -14.52 15.03 -3.65
C SER A 19 -13.68 15.37 -2.41
N LYS A 20 -12.33 15.34 -2.56
CA LYS A 20 -11.41 15.74 -1.49
C LYS A 20 -11.60 17.20 -1.10
N VAL A 21 -11.65 18.11 -2.08
CA VAL A 21 -11.81 19.55 -1.82
C VAL A 21 -13.12 19.84 -1.09
N LEU A 22 -14.21 19.20 -1.53
CA LEU A 22 -15.53 19.39 -0.95
C LEU A 22 -15.76 18.61 0.36
N GLN A 23 -14.86 17.70 0.71
CA GLN A 23 -15.04 16.75 1.82
C GLN A 23 -16.34 15.97 1.70
N LYS A 24 -16.69 15.58 0.47
CA LYS A 24 -17.87 14.80 0.11
C LYS A 24 -17.44 13.56 -0.66
N ASP A 25 -18.31 12.55 -0.71
CA ASP A 25 -18.07 11.38 -1.55
C ASP A 25 -18.21 11.70 -3.05
N ARG A 26 -17.66 10.82 -3.88
CA ARG A 26 -17.72 10.95 -5.33
C ARG A 26 -19.16 10.97 -5.86
N LYS A 27 -20.07 10.24 -5.23
CA LYS A 27 -21.49 10.22 -5.58
C LYS A 27 -22.11 11.61 -5.45
N TYR A 28 -21.78 12.32 -4.37
CA TYR A 28 -22.21 13.70 -4.18
C TYR A 28 -21.73 14.61 -5.32
N VAL A 29 -20.47 14.49 -5.72
CA VAL A 29 -19.90 15.30 -6.82
C VAL A 29 -20.63 15.06 -8.13
N ILE A 30 -20.90 13.80 -8.46
CA ILE A 30 -21.63 13.44 -9.71
C ILE A 30 -23.06 13.97 -9.70
N LEU A 31 -23.77 13.82 -8.59
CA LEU A 31 -25.17 14.22 -8.47
C LEU A 31 -25.39 15.75 -8.37
N ASN A 32 -24.32 16.52 -8.11
CA ASN A 32 -24.39 17.96 -7.93
C ASN A 32 -23.41 18.69 -8.87
N SER A 33 -23.23 18.15 -10.08
CA SER A 33 -22.29 18.69 -11.08
C SER A 33 -22.64 20.08 -11.60
N ASP A 34 -23.88 20.51 -11.39
CA ASP A 34 -24.43 21.82 -11.76
C ASP A 34 -24.26 22.88 -10.66
N LYS A 35 -23.82 22.48 -9.47
CA LYS A 35 -23.63 23.43 -8.36
C LYS A 35 -22.38 24.28 -8.53
N GLU A 36 -22.53 25.56 -8.29
CA GLU A 36 -21.40 26.47 -8.25
C GLU A 36 -20.51 26.22 -7.04
N LEU A 37 -19.21 26.35 -7.27
CA LEU A 37 -18.19 26.25 -6.24
C LEU A 37 -17.84 27.65 -5.73
N ASN A 38 -17.54 27.77 -4.45
CA ASN A 38 -16.96 29.00 -3.90
C ASN A 38 -15.50 29.19 -4.37
N GLU A 39 -15.01 30.42 -4.30
CA GLU A 39 -13.67 30.79 -4.78
C GLU A 39 -12.55 29.95 -4.13
N LYS A 40 -12.65 29.65 -2.84
CA LYS A 40 -11.67 28.81 -2.14
C LYS A 40 -11.62 27.40 -2.73
N ASN A 41 -12.78 26.76 -2.90
CA ASN A 41 -12.85 25.42 -3.48
C ASN A 41 -12.33 25.39 -4.94
N ILE A 42 -12.60 26.45 -5.70
CA ILE A 42 -12.06 26.59 -7.06
C ILE A 42 -10.52 26.66 -7.02
N SER A 43 -9.95 27.46 -6.12
CA SER A 43 -8.50 27.57 -5.98
C SER A 43 -7.87 26.25 -5.55
N ASP A 44 -8.37 25.63 -4.48
CA ASP A 44 -7.87 24.36 -3.96
C ASP A 44 -7.94 23.24 -5.01
N PHE A 45 -9.04 23.20 -5.78
CA PHE A 45 -9.20 22.24 -6.86
C PHE A 45 -8.23 22.49 -8.01
N LYS A 46 -8.03 23.74 -8.43
CA LYS A 46 -7.04 24.09 -9.47
C LYS A 46 -5.65 23.65 -9.09
N ASP A 47 -5.22 23.83 -7.84
CA ASP A 47 -3.91 23.42 -7.37
C ASP A 47 -3.72 21.90 -7.47
N LEU A 48 -4.74 21.11 -7.08
CA LEU A 48 -4.71 19.65 -7.24
C LEU A 48 -4.67 19.22 -8.72
N ILE A 49 -5.42 19.91 -9.60
CA ILE A 49 -5.41 19.64 -11.03
C ILE A 49 -4.05 19.96 -11.66
N ILE A 50 -3.37 21.02 -11.23
CA ILE A 50 -2.02 21.34 -11.70
C ILE A 50 -1.05 20.23 -11.28
N LYS A 51 -1.02 19.83 -10.02
CA LYS A 51 -0.19 18.73 -9.53
C LYS A 51 -0.46 17.44 -10.30
N ARG A 52 -1.73 17.07 -10.46
CA ARG A 52 -2.11 15.86 -11.24
C ARG A 52 -1.67 15.96 -12.71
N SER A 53 -1.73 17.15 -13.30
CA SER A 53 -1.28 17.35 -14.69
C SER A 53 0.23 17.15 -14.87
N LEU A 54 1.00 17.22 -13.79
CA LEU A 54 2.42 16.88 -13.71
C LEU A 54 2.67 15.39 -13.42
N SER A 55 1.62 14.57 -13.46
CA SER A 55 1.61 13.12 -13.18
C SER A 55 1.65 12.74 -11.71
N GLU A 56 1.49 13.67 -10.75
CA GLU A 56 1.43 13.29 -9.33
C GLU A 56 0.23 12.35 -9.10
N PRO A 57 0.43 11.17 -8.46
CA PRO A 57 -0.62 10.17 -8.25
C PRO A 57 -1.81 10.71 -7.45
N VAL A 58 -3.03 10.40 -7.88
CA VAL A 58 -4.26 10.80 -7.16
C VAL A 58 -4.24 10.30 -5.72
N ALA A 59 -3.71 9.12 -5.47
CA ALA A 59 -3.60 8.56 -4.12
C ALA A 59 -2.76 9.44 -3.19
N TYR A 60 -1.66 10.02 -3.69
CA TYR A 60 -0.84 10.94 -2.89
C TYR A 60 -1.51 12.30 -2.74
N LEU A 61 -2.12 12.82 -3.81
CA LEU A 61 -2.88 14.06 -3.75
C LEU A 61 -4.04 13.99 -2.76
N THR A 62 -4.70 12.83 -2.66
CA THR A 62 -5.79 12.63 -1.68
C THR A 62 -5.29 12.22 -0.30
N GLY A 63 -4.10 11.60 -0.23
CA GLY A 63 -3.56 10.95 0.96
C GLY A 63 -4.23 9.60 1.26
N MET A 64 -5.06 9.09 0.34
CA MET A 64 -5.86 7.89 0.58
C MET A 64 -5.84 6.96 -0.63
N LYS A 65 -5.85 5.66 -0.36
CA LYS A 65 -5.99 4.59 -1.36
C LYS A 65 -6.93 3.51 -0.84
N ASP A 66 -7.96 3.22 -1.60
CA ASP A 66 -8.79 2.04 -1.35
C ASP A 66 -8.06 0.79 -1.80
N PHE A 67 -8.06 -0.23 -0.95
CA PHE A 67 -7.43 -1.50 -1.19
C PHE A 67 -8.17 -2.60 -0.43
N TRP A 68 -8.47 -3.71 -1.10
CA TRP A 68 -9.34 -4.76 -0.57
C TRP A 68 -10.73 -4.19 -0.22
N LYS A 69 -11.08 -4.17 1.03
CA LYS A 69 -12.37 -3.65 1.55
C LYS A 69 -12.21 -2.39 2.38
N TYR A 70 -11.01 -1.82 2.42
CA TYR A 70 -10.64 -0.77 3.38
C TYR A 70 -9.92 0.37 2.70
N SER A 71 -9.93 1.53 3.34
CA SER A 71 -9.24 2.72 2.89
C SER A 71 -7.98 2.94 3.73
N PHE A 72 -6.85 3.15 3.07
CA PHE A 72 -5.54 3.31 3.70
C PHE A 72 -4.97 4.68 3.45
N PHE A 73 -4.41 5.29 4.49
CA PHE A 73 -3.58 6.47 4.35
C PHE A 73 -2.28 6.08 3.64
N VAL A 74 -1.89 6.88 2.64
CA VAL A 74 -0.66 6.72 1.86
C VAL A 74 0.00 8.06 1.62
N SER A 75 1.30 8.06 1.40
CA SER A 75 2.09 9.23 0.99
C SER A 75 3.18 8.79 0.01
N ASP A 76 3.93 9.74 -0.51
CA ASP A 76 5.10 9.53 -1.35
C ASP A 76 6.21 8.66 -0.71
N GLN A 77 6.07 8.35 0.58
CA GLN A 77 6.98 7.45 1.32
C GLN A 77 6.57 5.98 1.24
N THR A 78 5.37 5.66 0.75
CA THR A 78 4.86 4.29 0.65
C THR A 78 4.49 3.94 -0.78
N LEU A 79 4.75 2.69 -1.19
CA LEU A 79 4.17 2.16 -2.42
C LEU A 79 2.65 2.29 -2.38
N ILE A 80 2.05 2.77 -3.47
CA ILE A 80 0.59 2.79 -3.60
C ILE A 80 0.08 1.35 -3.72
N PRO A 81 -0.82 0.87 -2.85
CA PRO A 81 -1.37 -0.48 -2.94
C PRO A 81 -1.95 -0.79 -4.33
N ARG A 82 -1.57 -1.94 -4.90
CA ARG A 82 -1.97 -2.38 -6.24
C ARG A 82 -3.13 -3.38 -6.15
N PRO A 83 -4.09 -3.35 -7.09
CA PRO A 83 -5.19 -4.32 -7.12
C PRO A 83 -4.70 -5.77 -7.17
N ASP A 84 -3.63 -6.05 -7.92
CA ASP A 84 -3.09 -7.40 -8.08
C ASP A 84 -2.60 -7.99 -6.74
N THR A 85 -2.15 -7.14 -5.82
CA THR A 85 -1.75 -7.53 -4.45
C THR A 85 -2.92 -8.11 -3.63
N GLU A 86 -4.16 -7.85 -4.01
CA GLU A 86 -5.33 -8.44 -3.35
C GLU A 86 -5.39 -9.97 -3.48
N ILE A 87 -4.81 -10.52 -4.55
CA ILE A 87 -4.65 -11.97 -4.76
C ILE A 87 -3.85 -12.62 -3.62
N LEU A 88 -2.86 -11.91 -3.07
CA LEU A 88 -2.10 -12.39 -1.92
C LEU A 88 -3.01 -12.55 -0.70
N ILE A 89 -3.89 -11.57 -0.43
CA ILE A 89 -4.85 -11.65 0.67
C ILE A 89 -5.81 -12.81 0.47
N GLU A 90 -6.39 -12.98 -0.72
CA GLU A 90 -7.29 -14.08 -1.04
C GLU A 90 -6.64 -15.44 -0.76
N ASN A 91 -5.40 -15.63 -1.20
CA ASN A 91 -4.63 -16.86 -0.96
C ASN A 91 -4.39 -17.10 0.54
N VAL A 92 -4.00 -16.05 1.29
CA VAL A 92 -3.85 -16.15 2.75
C VAL A 92 -5.15 -16.59 3.42
N LEU A 93 -6.26 -15.94 3.12
CA LEU A 93 -7.56 -16.27 3.70
C LEU A 93 -8.01 -17.69 3.34
N LYS A 94 -7.78 -18.12 2.11
CA LYS A 94 -8.10 -19.49 1.62
C LYS A 94 -7.32 -20.56 2.39
N ILE A 95 -5.99 -20.43 2.47
CA ILE A 95 -5.14 -21.46 3.13
C ILE A 95 -5.26 -21.48 4.65
N THR A 96 -5.74 -20.37 5.23
CA THR A 96 -5.92 -20.24 6.69
C THR A 96 -7.37 -20.43 7.14
N LYS A 97 -8.30 -20.76 6.25
CA LYS A 97 -9.75 -20.87 6.53
C LYS A 97 -10.09 -21.71 7.77
N ARG A 98 -9.32 -22.81 8.02
CA ARG A 98 -9.54 -23.74 9.14
C ARG A 98 -8.53 -23.55 10.27
N LYS A 99 -7.75 -22.45 10.26
CA LYS A 99 -6.73 -22.18 11.27
C LYS A 99 -7.21 -21.04 12.18
N SER A 100 -6.69 -20.98 13.38
CA SER A 100 -7.00 -19.94 14.36
C SER A 100 -5.73 -19.46 15.07
N LYS A 101 -5.77 -18.25 15.61
CA LYS A 101 -4.71 -17.64 16.42
C LYS A 101 -3.33 -17.63 15.76
N LEU A 102 -3.28 -17.28 14.48
CA LEU A 102 -2.02 -17.22 13.74
C LEU A 102 -1.25 -15.93 14.03
N ASN A 103 0.07 -16.07 14.10
CA ASN A 103 1.03 -14.96 14.10
C ASN A 103 1.59 -14.79 12.69
N ILE A 104 1.38 -13.62 12.09
CA ILE A 104 1.79 -13.27 10.73
C ILE A 104 2.94 -12.27 10.79
N LEU A 105 3.97 -12.47 9.97
CA LEU A 105 4.99 -11.47 9.67
C LEU A 105 4.75 -10.93 8.26
N ASP A 106 4.70 -9.60 8.13
CA ASP A 106 4.66 -8.89 6.86
C ASP A 106 6.00 -8.18 6.65
N VAL A 107 6.73 -8.59 5.61
CA VAL A 107 8.07 -8.08 5.31
C VAL A 107 7.98 -7.05 4.19
N GLY A 108 8.47 -5.83 4.44
CA GLY A 108 8.25 -4.69 3.55
C GLY A 108 6.79 -4.23 3.62
N THR A 109 6.30 -4.01 4.85
CA THR A 109 4.87 -3.78 5.12
C THR A 109 4.30 -2.51 4.46
N GLY A 110 5.16 -1.53 4.12
CA GLY A 110 4.75 -0.27 3.49
C GLY A 110 3.67 0.47 4.28
N SER A 111 2.51 0.68 3.69
CA SER A 111 1.34 1.27 4.36
C SER A 111 0.65 0.34 5.36
N GLY A 112 1.08 -0.91 5.45
CA GLY A 112 0.43 -1.95 6.26
C GLY A 112 -0.80 -2.58 5.60
N CYS A 113 -1.10 -2.25 4.35
CA CYS A 113 -2.36 -2.58 3.71
C CYS A 113 -2.63 -4.10 3.64
N ILE A 114 -1.62 -4.93 3.35
CA ILE A 114 -1.77 -6.39 3.28
C ILE A 114 -2.07 -6.95 4.66
N LEU A 115 -1.17 -6.70 5.62
CA LEU A 115 -1.30 -7.22 6.97
C LEU A 115 -2.60 -6.78 7.64
N LEU A 116 -2.91 -5.50 7.60
CA LEU A 116 -4.09 -4.94 8.26
C LEU A 116 -5.39 -5.43 7.63
N SER A 117 -5.44 -5.64 6.31
CA SER A 117 -6.60 -6.23 5.63
C SER A 117 -6.85 -7.66 6.11
N ILE A 118 -5.79 -8.48 6.22
CA ILE A 118 -5.90 -9.85 6.75
C ILE A 118 -6.38 -9.83 8.20
N LEU A 119 -5.79 -8.98 9.05
CA LEU A 119 -6.17 -8.88 10.46
C LEU A 119 -7.59 -8.37 10.67
N LYS A 120 -8.09 -7.56 9.74
CA LYS A 120 -9.47 -7.04 9.78
C LYS A 120 -10.48 -8.13 9.43
N ASP A 121 -10.17 -8.97 8.44
CA ASP A 121 -11.02 -10.10 8.03
C ASP A 121 -10.88 -11.30 9.00
N ARG A 122 -9.78 -11.39 9.78
CA ARG A 122 -9.50 -12.46 10.74
C ARG A 122 -9.26 -11.88 12.13
N SER A 123 -10.32 -11.84 12.92
CA SER A 123 -10.31 -11.23 14.26
C SER A 123 -9.44 -11.95 15.29
N ASP A 124 -9.09 -13.19 15.01
CA ASP A 124 -8.29 -14.08 15.86
C ASP A 124 -6.80 -14.12 15.50
N PHE A 125 -6.35 -13.36 14.49
CA PHE A 125 -4.96 -13.29 14.07
C PHE A 125 -4.23 -12.09 14.67
N TYR A 126 -2.91 -12.24 14.82
CA TYR A 126 -1.98 -11.22 15.25
C TYR A 126 -0.91 -11.01 14.17
N GLY A 127 -0.42 -9.80 14.04
CA GLY A 127 0.54 -9.48 13.00
C GLY A 127 1.69 -8.61 13.46
N THR A 128 2.83 -8.82 12.83
CA THR A 128 4.01 -7.97 12.92
C THR A 128 4.34 -7.50 11.50
N GLY A 129 4.41 -6.19 11.29
CA GLY A 129 4.92 -5.61 10.05
C GLY A 129 6.33 -5.05 10.29
N ILE A 130 7.23 -5.30 9.34
CA ILE A 130 8.55 -4.68 9.32
C ILE A 130 8.79 -3.96 8.01
N ASP A 131 9.53 -2.88 8.09
CA ASP A 131 9.99 -2.10 6.94
C ASP A 131 11.34 -1.44 7.26
N ILE A 132 12.17 -1.24 6.26
CA ILE A 132 13.42 -0.51 6.40
C ILE A 132 13.19 1.01 6.53
N SER A 133 12.07 1.50 6.02
CA SER A 133 11.65 2.89 6.10
C SER A 133 10.92 3.17 7.41
N LYS A 134 11.38 4.19 8.14
CA LYS A 134 10.67 4.67 9.35
C LYS A 134 9.31 5.27 8.96
N ASP A 135 9.23 5.97 7.85
CA ASP A 135 8.01 6.63 7.40
C ASP A 135 6.92 5.61 7.04
N CYS A 136 7.29 4.48 6.40
CA CYS A 136 6.37 3.35 6.19
C CYS A 136 5.82 2.82 7.52
N ILE A 137 6.66 2.68 8.54
CA ILE A 137 6.24 2.21 9.86
C ILE A 137 5.28 3.21 10.53
N ASP A 138 5.55 4.50 10.43
CA ASP A 138 4.69 5.52 11.01
C ASP A 138 3.32 5.54 10.29
N ILE A 139 3.31 5.43 8.96
CA ILE A 139 2.08 5.31 8.16
C ILE A 139 1.30 4.03 8.48
N SER A 140 1.97 2.89 8.60
CA SER A 140 1.30 1.63 8.96
C SER A 140 0.65 1.67 10.35
N ARG A 141 1.25 2.39 11.31
CA ARG A 141 0.67 2.63 12.62
C ARG A 141 -0.56 3.54 12.59
N ILE A 142 -0.53 4.59 11.75
CA ILE A 142 -1.71 5.45 11.50
C ILE A 142 -2.85 4.59 10.96
N ASN A 143 -2.58 3.75 9.95
CA ASN A 143 -3.58 2.85 9.38
C ASN A 143 -4.09 1.82 10.38
N ALA A 144 -3.23 1.26 11.22
CA ALA A 144 -3.63 0.35 12.29
C ALA A 144 -4.58 1.03 13.29
N THR A 145 -4.32 2.29 13.62
CA THR A 145 -5.18 3.07 14.52
C THR A 145 -6.53 3.36 13.87
N ASN A 146 -6.54 3.81 12.62
CA ASN A 146 -7.76 4.10 11.87
C ASN A 146 -8.66 2.86 11.72
N LEU A 147 -8.05 1.69 11.51
CA LEU A 147 -8.76 0.42 11.40
C LEU A 147 -9.06 -0.26 12.76
N LYS A 148 -8.65 0.35 13.88
CA LYS A 148 -8.81 -0.18 15.25
C LYS A 148 -8.13 -1.54 15.46
N LEU A 149 -6.91 -1.67 14.92
CA LEU A 149 -6.10 -2.90 14.97
C LEU A 149 -4.82 -2.78 15.79
N SER A 150 -4.56 -1.65 16.45
CA SER A 150 -3.32 -1.37 17.20
C SER A 150 -3.04 -2.38 18.32
N ASN A 151 -4.06 -3.06 18.83
CA ASN A 151 -3.92 -4.11 19.85
C ASN A 151 -3.52 -5.47 19.30
N ARG A 152 -3.64 -5.68 17.97
CA ARG A 152 -3.33 -6.96 17.30
C ARG A 152 -2.25 -6.83 16.23
N SER A 153 -1.74 -5.63 15.98
CA SER A 153 -0.65 -5.37 15.04
C SER A 153 0.50 -4.61 15.71
N LYS A 154 1.72 -4.96 15.33
CA LYS A 154 2.94 -4.27 15.78
C LYS A 154 3.79 -3.94 14.55
N PHE A 155 4.39 -2.76 14.53
CA PHE A 155 5.20 -2.32 13.39
C PHE A 155 6.57 -1.84 13.87
N PHE A 156 7.63 -2.35 13.24
CA PHE A 156 9.00 -2.07 13.60
C PHE A 156 9.84 -1.70 12.38
N LYS A 157 10.63 -0.63 12.51
CA LYS A 157 11.69 -0.36 11.54
C LYS A 157 12.76 -1.45 11.68
N SER A 158 12.83 -2.33 10.70
CA SER A 158 13.81 -3.44 10.68
C SER A 158 13.99 -3.97 9.29
N ASP A 159 15.19 -4.44 9.01
CA ASP A 159 15.43 -5.38 7.92
C ASP A 159 15.14 -6.81 8.43
N ILE A 160 14.74 -7.73 7.55
CA ILE A 160 14.48 -9.12 7.90
C ILE A 160 15.74 -9.81 8.48
N ASP A 161 16.94 -9.39 8.08
CA ASP A 161 18.20 -9.93 8.61
C ASP A 161 18.41 -9.63 10.08
N ASN A 162 17.79 -8.58 10.59
CA ASN A 162 17.89 -8.17 11.99
C ASN A 162 16.85 -8.84 12.91
N LEU A 163 16.02 -9.72 12.37
CA LEU A 163 15.05 -10.48 13.16
C LEU A 163 15.71 -11.74 13.73
N PHE A 164 16.10 -11.67 15.00
CA PHE A 164 16.72 -12.81 15.70
C PHE A 164 15.73 -13.70 16.47
N LYS A 165 14.54 -13.19 16.72
CA LYS A 165 13.51 -13.88 17.50
C LYS A 165 12.15 -13.74 16.83
N GLY A 166 11.43 -14.82 16.80
CA GLY A 166 10.06 -14.86 16.31
C GLY A 166 9.83 -16.18 15.61
N LYS A 167 8.71 -16.81 15.94
CA LYS A 167 8.22 -17.98 15.21
C LYS A 167 6.85 -17.62 14.69
N TYR A 168 6.76 -17.48 13.36
CA TYR A 168 5.54 -17.07 12.67
C TYR A 168 4.87 -18.26 12.02
N ASP A 169 3.56 -18.26 12.01
CA ASP A 169 2.75 -19.28 11.32
C ASP A 169 2.70 -18.98 9.83
N LEU A 170 2.83 -17.71 9.47
CA LEU A 170 2.82 -17.22 8.10
C LEU A 170 3.76 -16.04 7.97
N ILE A 171 4.53 -16.03 6.89
CA ILE A 171 5.29 -14.86 6.43
C ILE A 171 4.70 -14.46 5.08
N ILE A 172 4.42 -13.18 4.92
CA ILE A 172 3.91 -12.58 3.68
C ILE A 172 4.83 -11.44 3.27
N SER A 173 4.93 -11.20 1.97
CA SER A 173 5.62 -10.03 1.44
C SER A 173 5.20 -9.75 0.00
N ASN A 174 5.14 -8.46 -0.34
CA ASN A 174 5.22 -7.96 -1.70
C ASN A 174 6.56 -7.21 -1.82
N PRO A 175 7.68 -7.92 -2.07
CA PRO A 175 9.00 -7.32 -2.13
C PRO A 175 9.23 -6.61 -3.46
N PRO A 176 10.17 -5.66 -3.55
CA PRO A 176 10.57 -5.09 -4.83
C PRO A 176 11.13 -6.19 -5.75
N TYR A 177 10.60 -6.28 -6.98
CA TYR A 177 10.95 -7.31 -7.96
C TYR A 177 11.30 -6.76 -9.35
N ILE A 178 11.25 -5.44 -9.55
CA ILE A 178 11.60 -4.84 -10.84
C ILE A 178 13.12 -4.81 -10.99
N LYS A 179 13.62 -5.28 -12.13
CA LYS A 179 15.05 -5.18 -12.44
C LYS A 179 15.47 -3.72 -12.52
N LYS A 180 16.61 -3.39 -11.95
CA LYS A 180 17.12 -2.02 -11.93
C LYS A 180 17.15 -1.36 -13.30
N LEU A 181 17.47 -2.11 -14.35
CA LEU A 181 17.52 -1.61 -15.73
C LEU A 181 16.14 -1.36 -16.33
N ASP A 182 15.09 -1.99 -15.79
CA ASP A 182 13.73 -1.89 -16.29
C ASP A 182 12.93 -0.77 -15.62
N LEU A 183 13.43 -0.21 -14.50
CA LEU A 183 12.78 0.92 -13.81
C LEU A 183 12.47 2.11 -14.74
N LYS A 184 13.30 2.35 -15.73
CA LYS A 184 13.13 3.43 -16.71
C LYS A 184 11.92 3.27 -17.65
N TYR A 185 11.32 2.08 -17.70
CA TYR A 185 10.16 1.78 -18.55
C TYR A 185 8.83 1.87 -17.81
N LEU A 186 8.87 2.16 -16.51
CA LEU A 186 7.66 2.36 -15.72
C LEU A 186 6.95 3.65 -16.14
N ASP A 187 5.67 3.72 -15.82
CA ASP A 187 4.88 4.93 -16.04
C ASP A 187 5.47 6.12 -15.25
N LYS A 188 5.29 7.32 -15.79
CA LYS A 188 5.88 8.53 -15.24
C LYS A 188 5.48 8.80 -13.79
N ASP A 189 4.23 8.54 -13.44
CA ASP A 189 3.71 8.70 -12.09
C ASP A 189 4.38 7.76 -11.07
N VAL A 190 4.81 6.58 -11.53
CA VAL A 190 5.57 5.63 -10.71
C VAL A 190 7.02 6.07 -10.54
N ILE A 191 7.71 6.41 -11.66
CA ILE A 191 9.14 6.76 -11.66
C ILE A 191 9.41 8.03 -10.85
N ASP A 192 8.56 9.04 -11.02
CA ASP A 192 8.80 10.37 -10.49
C ASP A 192 8.32 10.53 -9.03
N PHE A 193 7.36 9.72 -8.60
CA PHE A 193 6.68 9.93 -7.32
C PHE A 193 6.75 8.77 -6.34
N GLU A 194 6.87 7.51 -6.79
CA GLU A 194 6.88 6.39 -5.86
C GLU A 194 8.30 6.08 -5.34
N PRO A 195 8.43 5.58 -4.10
CA PRO A 195 9.74 5.34 -3.49
C PRO A 195 10.50 4.25 -4.23
N LYS A 196 11.67 4.59 -4.75
CA LYS A 196 12.52 3.68 -5.55
C LYS A 196 12.84 2.38 -4.81
N ASN A 197 13.00 2.44 -3.49
CA ASN A 197 13.31 1.27 -2.66
C ASN A 197 12.17 0.22 -2.67
N ALA A 198 10.94 0.64 -2.95
CA ALA A 198 9.80 -0.25 -3.04
C ALA A 198 9.66 -0.91 -4.42
N LEU A 199 10.44 -0.47 -5.41
CA LEU A 199 10.38 -0.91 -6.80
C LEU A 199 11.61 -1.72 -7.20
N ASP A 200 12.82 -1.29 -6.77
CA ASP A 200 14.11 -1.82 -7.21
C ASP A 200 14.43 -3.17 -6.55
N GLY A 201 14.24 -4.26 -7.29
CA GLY A 201 14.60 -5.63 -6.89
C GLY A 201 16.07 -5.99 -7.12
N GLY A 202 16.94 -5.02 -7.49
CA GLY A 202 18.33 -5.24 -7.82
C GLY A 202 18.57 -5.57 -9.29
N LEU A 203 19.78 -6.00 -9.63
CA LEU A 203 20.19 -6.24 -11.03
C LEU A 203 19.27 -7.23 -11.74
N GLU A 204 18.89 -8.32 -11.07
CA GLU A 204 18.03 -9.38 -11.63
C GLU A 204 16.57 -9.31 -11.13
N GLY A 205 16.21 -8.33 -10.29
CA GLY A 205 14.89 -8.24 -9.69
C GLY A 205 14.62 -9.24 -8.55
N THR A 206 15.61 -10.01 -8.11
CA THR A 206 15.43 -11.15 -7.18
C THR A 206 16.17 -11.00 -5.86
N SER A 207 16.92 -9.92 -5.65
CA SER A 207 17.79 -9.76 -4.49
C SER A 207 17.03 -9.86 -3.16
N THR A 208 15.96 -9.07 -3.03
CA THR A 208 15.13 -9.04 -1.83
C THR A 208 14.34 -10.34 -1.66
N ILE A 209 13.84 -10.92 -2.75
CA ILE A 209 13.12 -12.19 -2.75
C ILE A 209 14.01 -13.32 -2.19
N LYS A 210 15.23 -13.48 -2.72
CA LYS A 210 16.20 -14.49 -2.24
C LYS A 210 16.48 -14.34 -0.75
N LYS A 211 16.69 -13.11 -0.29
CA LYS A 211 16.91 -12.78 1.10
C LYS A 211 15.73 -13.20 1.99
N ILE A 212 14.50 -12.84 1.60
CA ILE A 212 13.29 -13.20 2.33
C ILE A 212 13.14 -14.73 2.41
N ILE A 213 13.33 -15.45 1.30
CA ILE A 213 13.23 -16.93 1.28
C ILE A 213 14.21 -17.56 2.26
N MET A 214 15.47 -17.13 2.22
CA MET A 214 16.52 -17.69 3.12
C MET A 214 16.19 -17.43 4.57
N ARG A 215 15.83 -16.20 4.94
CA ARG A 215 15.54 -15.83 6.33
C ARG A 215 14.21 -16.41 6.85
N SER A 216 13.26 -16.65 5.95
CA SER A 216 11.97 -17.23 6.34
C SER A 216 12.10 -18.63 6.94
N SER A 217 13.10 -19.42 6.53
CA SER A 217 13.34 -20.74 7.13
C SER A 217 13.63 -20.71 8.63
N ASP A 218 14.30 -19.65 9.10
CA ASP A 218 14.65 -19.46 10.50
C ASP A 218 13.50 -18.89 11.33
N LEU A 219 12.61 -18.13 10.67
CA LEU A 219 11.55 -17.37 11.30
C LEU A 219 10.20 -18.13 11.33
N LEU A 220 10.01 -19.09 10.44
CA LEU A 220 8.79 -19.89 10.38
C LEU A 220 8.76 -20.97 11.47
N LYS A 221 7.57 -21.24 11.99
CA LYS A 221 7.29 -22.43 12.77
C LYS A 221 7.32 -23.68 11.89
N ASN A 222 7.35 -24.87 12.52
CA ASN A 222 7.11 -26.12 11.82
C ASN A 222 5.76 -26.04 11.08
N ASN A 223 5.74 -26.37 9.78
CA ASN A 223 4.58 -26.24 8.89
C ASN A 223 4.09 -24.81 8.66
N GLY A 224 4.87 -23.79 9.06
CA GLY A 224 4.64 -22.41 8.66
C GLY A 224 4.79 -22.22 7.16
N LYS A 225 4.24 -21.15 6.60
CA LYS A 225 4.23 -20.90 5.15
C LYS A 225 4.78 -19.52 4.85
N LEU A 226 5.47 -19.41 3.72
CA LEU A 226 5.85 -18.16 3.07
C LEU A 226 4.96 -17.95 1.85
N ILE A 227 4.41 -16.76 1.68
CA ILE A 227 3.68 -16.33 0.49
C ILE A 227 4.28 -15.02 0.00
N LEU A 228 4.67 -14.99 -1.26
CA LEU A 228 5.24 -13.83 -1.92
C LEU A 228 4.40 -13.46 -3.13
N GLU A 229 4.27 -12.16 -3.36
CA GLU A 229 3.92 -11.60 -4.66
C GLU A 229 5.22 -11.43 -5.46
N ILE A 230 5.21 -11.84 -6.73
CA ILE A 230 6.37 -11.75 -7.64
C ILE A 230 5.89 -11.48 -9.07
#